data_a2d835c6e386e9bca4b47f06ab735107
#
_entry.id   a2d835c6e386e9bca4b47f06ab735107
#
_cell.length_a   1.000
_cell.length_b   1.000
_cell.length_c   1.000
_cell.angle_alpha   90.00
_cell.angle_beta   90.00
_cell.angle_gamma   90.00
#
_symmetry.space_group_name_H-M   'P 1'
#
loop_
_entity.id
_entity.type
_entity.pdbx_description
1 polymer ?
#
loop_
_entity_poly.entity_id
_entity_poly.type
_entity_poly.pdbx_seq_one_letter_code
_entity_poly.pdbx_strand_id
1 'polypeptide(L)'
;MKTIIAMDSFKGCLSSLDAGNTIKEAILSRYPSDSVEVFPLADGGEGTVDVLTAGLGGDIVPVTVTGPLGQPVASRYGWLPKSHTAIIEMADASGLPLVPPAFRNPMNTTTYGLGELISAALSRGCRHFIIGIGGSATNDAGIGMLTALGYHFYQEDGSCVKGYGRDLAKIVRIDDSEVSPLLKECRFDIACDVTNPLCGSEGCSHVFGPQKGATPEIAARMDADIARFAALAERFTGKAAALIPGAGAAGGLGFAFHTFLDGSLTPGITLVLEAIHIADALPSADLVITGEGRMDHQTAMGKAPVGVAQLAKRCAPSCRTIALCGCAAEEAASVNEHGIDAYFPILHEAMDAEEAMRKDVTTANLRQTVTQVLRLIHD
;
A
#
# COMPACT_ATOMS: atom_id res chain seq x y z
N MET A 1 -4.99 -32.00 8.96
CA MET A 1 -3.95 -31.03 8.54
C MET A 1 -4.41 -29.62 8.93
N LYS A 2 -3.49 -28.74 9.39
CA LYS A 2 -3.79 -27.31 9.61
C LYS A 2 -3.27 -26.49 8.43
N THR A 3 -4.19 -25.82 7.73
CA THR A 3 -3.89 -25.01 6.55
C THR A 3 -4.16 -23.54 6.83
N ILE A 4 -3.17 -22.68 6.56
CA ILE A 4 -3.29 -21.24 6.57
C ILE A 4 -3.37 -20.75 5.13
N ILE A 5 -4.37 -19.92 4.82
CA ILE A 5 -4.59 -19.37 3.48
C ILE A 5 -4.45 -17.85 3.56
N ALA A 6 -3.56 -17.29 2.75
CA ALA A 6 -3.36 -15.86 2.60
C ALA A 6 -3.12 -15.54 1.12
N MET A 7 -4.21 -15.31 0.39
CA MET A 7 -4.22 -15.01 -1.05
C MET A 7 -4.26 -13.52 -1.29
N ASP A 8 -3.43 -12.99 -2.17
CA ASP A 8 -3.68 -11.67 -2.74
C ASP A 8 -4.85 -11.73 -3.74
N SER A 9 -5.38 -10.58 -4.10
CA SER A 9 -6.47 -10.46 -5.05
C SER A 9 -6.06 -10.92 -6.44
N PHE A 10 -6.99 -11.58 -7.14
CA PHE A 10 -6.91 -11.72 -8.59
C PHE A 10 -7.51 -10.46 -9.21
N LYS A 11 -6.66 -9.45 -9.44
CA LYS A 11 -7.07 -8.09 -9.83
C LYS A 11 -8.12 -8.09 -10.94
N GLY A 12 -9.25 -7.41 -10.69
CA GLY A 12 -10.38 -7.36 -11.63
C GLY A 12 -11.27 -8.61 -11.67
N CYS A 13 -11.01 -9.63 -10.82
CA CYS A 13 -11.72 -10.90 -10.84
C CYS A 13 -12.20 -11.35 -9.45
N LEU A 14 -11.29 -11.74 -8.55
CA LEU A 14 -11.60 -12.21 -7.19
C LEU A 14 -10.92 -11.34 -6.14
N SER A 15 -11.65 -11.00 -5.07
CA SER A 15 -11.03 -10.42 -3.88
C SER A 15 -10.15 -11.45 -3.16
N SER A 16 -9.23 -10.98 -2.33
CA SER A 16 -8.40 -11.81 -1.45
C SER A 16 -9.24 -12.81 -0.64
N LEU A 17 -10.30 -12.33 -0.01
CA LEU A 17 -11.20 -13.15 0.80
C LEU A 17 -12.03 -14.14 -0.02
N ASP A 18 -12.53 -13.75 -1.20
CA ASP A 18 -13.26 -14.67 -2.09
C ASP A 18 -12.35 -15.81 -2.55
N ALA A 19 -11.11 -15.52 -2.93
CA ALA A 19 -10.13 -16.54 -3.32
C ALA A 19 -9.80 -17.46 -2.14
N GLY A 20 -9.50 -16.90 -0.98
CA GLY A 20 -9.22 -17.68 0.23
C GLY A 20 -10.39 -18.57 0.67
N ASN A 21 -11.61 -18.06 0.64
CA ASN A 21 -12.81 -18.83 0.99
C ASN A 21 -13.10 -19.94 -0.04
N THR A 22 -12.89 -19.68 -1.33
CA THR A 22 -12.99 -20.72 -2.38
C THR A 22 -12.05 -21.89 -2.11
N ILE A 23 -10.80 -21.61 -1.72
CA ILE A 23 -9.82 -22.64 -1.36
C ILE A 23 -10.26 -23.38 -0.10
N LYS A 24 -10.68 -22.65 0.95
CA LYS A 24 -11.18 -23.23 2.20
C LYS A 24 -12.34 -24.20 1.96
N GLU A 25 -13.34 -23.79 1.19
CA GLU A 25 -14.48 -24.64 0.83
C GLU A 25 -14.04 -25.90 0.09
N ALA A 26 -13.10 -25.78 -0.86
CA ALA A 26 -12.55 -26.92 -1.60
C ALA A 26 -11.84 -27.92 -0.67
N ILE A 27 -11.05 -27.42 0.29
CA ILE A 27 -10.38 -28.25 1.31
C ILE A 27 -11.41 -28.99 2.16
N LEU A 28 -12.32 -28.24 2.80
CA LEU A 28 -13.28 -28.79 3.77
C LEU A 28 -14.31 -29.73 3.13
N SER A 29 -14.63 -29.53 1.83
CA SER A 29 -15.53 -30.46 1.11
C SER A 29 -14.93 -31.86 0.98
N ARG A 30 -13.60 -31.99 0.95
CA ARG A 30 -12.90 -33.27 0.79
C ARG A 30 -12.32 -33.78 2.11
N TYR A 31 -11.85 -32.89 2.95
CA TYR A 31 -11.22 -33.17 4.24
C TYR A 31 -11.93 -32.40 5.37
N PRO A 32 -13.13 -32.81 5.78
CA PRO A 32 -13.95 -32.05 6.73
C PRO A 32 -13.35 -31.89 8.13
N SER A 33 -12.37 -32.75 8.47
CA SER A 33 -11.67 -32.72 9.77
C SER A 33 -10.48 -31.77 9.81
N ASP A 34 -10.11 -31.17 8.68
CA ASP A 34 -8.98 -30.25 8.62
C ASP A 34 -9.31 -28.89 9.27
N SER A 35 -8.31 -28.28 9.85
CA SER A 35 -8.39 -26.89 10.35
C SER A 35 -7.93 -25.94 9.23
N VAL A 36 -8.79 -25.02 8.81
CA VAL A 36 -8.50 -24.08 7.73
C VAL A 36 -8.82 -22.66 8.15
N GLU A 37 -7.81 -21.82 8.18
CA GLU A 37 -7.91 -20.39 8.50
C GLU A 37 -7.61 -19.55 7.26
N VAL A 38 -8.42 -18.52 7.02
CA VAL A 38 -8.24 -17.57 5.89
C VAL A 38 -7.90 -16.21 6.47
N PHE A 39 -6.79 -15.65 6.00
CA PHE A 39 -6.34 -14.32 6.33
C PHE A 39 -6.49 -13.39 5.12
N PRO A 40 -7.03 -12.17 5.30
CA PRO A 40 -7.08 -11.17 4.24
C PRO A 40 -5.66 -10.75 3.88
N LEU A 41 -5.36 -10.60 2.58
CA LEU A 41 -4.04 -10.19 2.11
C LEU A 41 -4.18 -9.06 1.11
N ALA A 42 -3.28 -8.10 1.21
CA ALA A 42 -3.08 -7.00 0.27
C ALA A 42 -1.59 -6.65 0.24
N ASP A 43 -1.15 -5.94 -0.78
CA ASP A 43 0.25 -5.51 -0.94
C ASP A 43 0.54 -4.08 -0.45
N GLY A 44 -0.44 -3.44 0.22
CA GLY A 44 -0.35 -2.02 0.63
C GLY A 44 -0.76 -1.03 -0.48
N GLY A 45 -1.14 -1.53 -1.65
CA GLY A 45 -1.67 -0.74 -2.77
C GLY A 45 -3.19 -0.67 -2.80
N GLU A 46 -3.74 -0.58 -4.01
CA GLU A 46 -5.19 -0.46 -4.27
C GLU A 46 -5.97 -1.66 -3.70
N GLY A 47 -7.05 -1.37 -2.96
CA GLY A 47 -7.91 -2.36 -2.33
C GLY A 47 -7.49 -2.77 -0.90
N THR A 48 -6.39 -2.25 -0.39
CA THR A 48 -5.92 -2.52 0.98
C THR A 48 -6.93 -2.09 2.03
N VAL A 49 -7.58 -0.92 1.84
CA VAL A 49 -8.63 -0.42 2.75
C VAL A 49 -9.76 -1.42 2.86
N ASP A 50 -10.31 -1.90 1.75
CA ASP A 50 -11.43 -2.85 1.75
C ASP A 50 -11.04 -4.18 2.38
N VAL A 51 -9.92 -4.74 1.95
CA VAL A 51 -9.45 -6.07 2.36
C VAL A 51 -9.15 -6.11 3.86
N LEU A 52 -8.35 -5.17 4.36
CA LEU A 52 -8.00 -5.14 5.78
C LEU A 52 -9.18 -4.75 6.66
N THR A 53 -10.00 -3.78 6.24
CA THR A 53 -11.17 -3.38 7.04
C THR A 53 -12.16 -4.51 7.18
N ALA A 54 -12.52 -5.17 6.09
CA ALA A 54 -13.44 -6.33 6.13
C ALA A 54 -12.84 -7.50 6.92
N GLY A 55 -11.56 -7.82 6.68
CA GLY A 55 -10.89 -8.95 7.32
C GLY A 55 -10.67 -8.77 8.83
N LEU A 56 -10.51 -7.54 9.30
CA LEU A 56 -10.30 -7.22 10.71
C LEU A 56 -11.59 -6.78 11.43
N GLY A 57 -12.74 -6.87 10.76
CA GLY A 57 -14.05 -6.57 11.33
C GLY A 57 -14.25 -5.10 11.66
N GLY A 58 -13.77 -4.23 10.79
CA GLY A 58 -13.95 -2.78 10.85
C GLY A 58 -15.07 -2.28 9.94
N ASP A 59 -15.21 -0.96 9.89
CA ASP A 59 -16.19 -0.24 9.08
C ASP A 59 -15.52 0.69 8.07
N ILE A 60 -16.07 0.79 6.87
CA ILE A 60 -15.67 1.80 5.89
C ILE A 60 -16.36 3.13 6.23
N VAL A 61 -15.59 4.19 6.37
CA VAL A 61 -16.07 5.54 6.67
C VAL A 61 -15.91 6.43 5.43
N PRO A 62 -17.00 6.83 4.78
CA PRO A 62 -16.95 7.76 3.66
C PRO A 62 -16.66 9.20 4.16
N VAL A 63 -15.81 9.92 3.42
CA VAL A 63 -15.45 11.31 3.69
C VAL A 63 -15.34 12.05 2.35
N THR A 64 -15.84 13.28 2.29
CA THR A 64 -15.53 14.17 1.16
C THR A 64 -14.31 15.00 1.52
N VAL A 65 -13.29 14.98 0.67
CA VAL A 65 -12.01 15.68 0.87
C VAL A 65 -11.62 16.49 -0.36
N THR A 66 -10.61 17.30 -0.23
CA THR A 66 -10.00 18.06 -1.32
C THR A 66 -9.20 17.11 -2.21
N GLY A 67 -9.59 16.95 -3.45
CA GLY A 67 -8.86 16.16 -4.46
C GLY A 67 -7.55 16.82 -4.91
N PRO A 68 -6.76 16.11 -5.71
CA PRO A 68 -5.41 16.56 -6.10
C PRO A 68 -5.41 17.88 -6.89
N LEU A 69 -6.49 18.21 -7.58
CA LEU A 69 -6.64 19.47 -8.32
C LEU A 69 -7.39 20.56 -7.54
N GLY A 70 -7.72 20.32 -6.26
CA GLY A 70 -8.39 21.28 -5.41
C GLY A 70 -9.92 21.21 -5.41
N GLN A 71 -10.55 20.31 -6.19
CA GLN A 71 -12.00 20.09 -6.14
C GLN A 71 -12.35 19.04 -5.08
N PRO A 72 -13.57 19.09 -4.51
CA PRO A 72 -14.06 18.04 -3.63
C PRO A 72 -14.11 16.68 -4.36
N VAL A 73 -13.63 15.63 -3.69
CA VAL A 73 -13.74 14.26 -4.15
C VAL A 73 -14.31 13.38 -3.03
N ALA A 74 -15.09 12.37 -3.43
CA ALA A 74 -15.50 11.32 -2.52
C ALA A 74 -14.29 10.43 -2.22
N SER A 75 -14.01 10.21 -0.96
CA SER A 75 -12.94 9.37 -0.46
C SER A 75 -13.44 8.57 0.75
N ARG A 76 -12.57 7.75 1.34
CA ARG A 76 -12.94 6.87 2.45
C ARG A 76 -11.70 6.40 3.22
N TYR A 77 -11.93 5.86 4.41
CA TYR A 77 -10.92 5.11 5.14
C TYR A 77 -11.57 3.95 5.90
N GLY A 78 -10.79 2.93 6.21
CA GLY A 78 -11.17 1.85 7.10
C GLY A 78 -11.00 2.26 8.56
N TRP A 79 -12.00 1.99 9.38
CA TRP A 79 -11.96 2.25 10.81
C TRP A 79 -12.05 0.95 11.60
N LEU A 80 -11.04 0.66 12.40
CA LEU A 80 -10.99 -0.48 13.31
C LEU A 80 -11.20 0.02 14.75
N PRO A 81 -12.43 -0.04 15.29
CA PRO A 81 -12.75 0.58 16.58
C PRO A 81 -12.00 -0.05 17.76
N LYS A 82 -11.75 -1.36 17.73
CA LYS A 82 -11.09 -2.07 18.83
C LYS A 82 -9.63 -1.68 19.04
N SER A 83 -8.92 -1.39 17.95
CA SER A 83 -7.50 -1.01 17.96
C SER A 83 -7.28 0.49 17.77
N HIS A 84 -8.36 1.29 17.64
CA HIS A 84 -8.29 2.71 17.30
C HIS A 84 -7.43 2.98 16.04
N THR A 85 -7.52 2.09 15.04
CA THR A 85 -6.71 2.14 13.83
C THR A 85 -7.51 2.69 12.66
N ALA A 86 -6.89 3.56 11.86
CA ALA A 86 -7.36 3.97 10.55
C ALA A 86 -6.50 3.33 9.46
N ILE A 87 -7.15 2.78 8.43
CA ILE A 87 -6.49 2.26 7.22
C ILE A 87 -6.82 3.21 6.09
N ILE A 88 -5.82 3.81 5.45
CA ILE A 88 -5.99 4.85 4.43
C ILE A 88 -5.21 4.49 3.17
N GLU A 89 -5.85 4.62 2.03
CA GLU A 89 -5.17 4.68 0.73
C GLU A 89 -5.07 6.14 0.29
N MET A 90 -3.86 6.66 0.19
CA MET A 90 -3.61 8.04 -0.27
C MET A 90 -4.22 8.28 -1.65
N ALA A 91 -4.25 7.27 -2.51
CA ALA A 91 -4.78 7.37 -3.87
C ALA A 91 -6.26 7.74 -3.92
N ASP A 92 -7.05 7.42 -2.89
CA ASP A 92 -8.47 7.80 -2.80
C ASP A 92 -8.68 9.33 -2.60
N ALA A 93 -7.63 10.05 -2.18
CA ALA A 93 -7.67 11.51 -1.99
C ALA A 93 -6.73 12.26 -2.93
N SER A 94 -5.59 11.67 -3.32
CA SER A 94 -4.51 12.36 -4.05
C SER A 94 -3.90 11.50 -5.16
N GLY A 95 -4.65 10.49 -5.64
CA GLY A 95 -4.19 9.52 -6.62
C GLY A 95 -4.26 9.99 -8.06
N LEU A 96 -3.44 9.34 -8.90
CA LEU A 96 -3.35 9.60 -10.33
C LEU A 96 -4.68 9.35 -11.11
N PRO A 97 -5.53 8.37 -10.74
CA PRO A 97 -6.84 8.19 -11.35
C PRO A 97 -7.79 9.39 -11.21
N LEU A 98 -7.61 10.21 -10.16
CA LEU A 98 -8.40 11.44 -9.95
C LEU A 98 -7.99 12.60 -10.84
N VAL A 99 -6.89 12.46 -11.60
CA VAL A 99 -6.36 13.49 -12.50
C VAL A 99 -6.49 13.04 -13.94
N PRO A 100 -7.43 13.61 -14.71
CA PRO A 100 -7.54 13.31 -16.13
C PRO A 100 -6.21 13.55 -16.86
N PRO A 101 -5.82 12.73 -17.85
CA PRO A 101 -4.52 12.83 -18.52
C PRO A 101 -4.15 14.22 -19.00
N ALA A 102 -5.12 14.99 -19.53
CA ALA A 102 -4.91 16.35 -20.03
C ALA A 102 -4.56 17.37 -18.93
N PHE A 103 -4.83 17.06 -17.65
CA PHE A 103 -4.57 17.94 -16.51
C PHE A 103 -3.40 17.48 -15.65
N ARG A 104 -2.70 16.41 -16.06
CA ARG A 104 -1.55 15.89 -15.33
C ARG A 104 -0.39 16.89 -15.37
N ASN A 105 -0.11 17.47 -14.22
CA ASN A 105 1.04 18.34 -13.98
C ASN A 105 1.30 18.36 -12.47
N PRO A 106 2.39 17.75 -11.98
CA PRO A 106 2.64 17.61 -10.55
C PRO A 106 2.90 18.96 -9.84
N MET A 107 3.16 20.02 -10.57
CA MET A 107 3.23 21.37 -9.98
C MET A 107 1.85 21.88 -9.52
N ASN A 108 0.75 21.36 -10.10
CA ASN A 108 -0.61 21.83 -9.86
C ASN A 108 -1.42 20.86 -8.99
N THR A 109 -0.79 19.88 -8.38
CA THR A 109 -1.44 18.89 -7.51
C THR A 109 -1.04 19.06 -6.05
N THR A 110 -1.91 18.58 -5.16
CA THR A 110 -1.76 18.69 -3.71
C THR A 110 -2.12 17.40 -3.00
N THR A 111 -1.46 17.13 -1.88
CA THR A 111 -1.78 16.05 -0.92
C THR A 111 -2.76 16.50 0.18
N TYR A 112 -3.39 17.69 0.06
CA TYR A 112 -4.22 18.29 1.10
C TYR A 112 -5.34 17.35 1.60
N GLY A 113 -6.02 16.65 0.67
CA GLY A 113 -7.09 15.71 1.02
C GLY A 113 -6.63 14.51 1.86
N LEU A 114 -5.38 14.09 1.73
CA LEU A 114 -4.83 13.05 2.62
C LEU A 114 -4.76 13.57 4.07
N GLY A 115 -4.35 14.81 4.27
CA GLY A 115 -4.36 15.44 5.61
C GLY A 115 -5.77 15.56 6.18
N GLU A 116 -6.77 15.86 5.34
CA GLU A 116 -8.18 15.88 5.75
C GLU A 116 -8.68 14.48 6.17
N LEU A 117 -8.28 13.39 5.46
CA LEU A 117 -8.59 12.02 5.87
C LEU A 117 -7.99 11.68 7.23
N ILE A 118 -6.70 12.03 7.44
CA ILE A 118 -6.02 11.83 8.73
C ILE A 118 -6.75 12.61 9.83
N SER A 119 -7.12 13.87 9.59
CA SER A 119 -7.83 14.72 10.55
C SER A 119 -9.21 14.15 10.90
N ALA A 120 -9.95 13.64 9.91
CA ALA A 120 -11.24 13.00 10.13
C ALA A 120 -11.13 11.73 11.00
N ALA A 121 -10.15 10.87 10.71
CA ALA A 121 -9.89 9.67 11.49
C ALA A 121 -9.39 10.00 12.91
N LEU A 122 -8.51 11.02 13.05
CA LEU A 122 -8.03 11.52 14.34
C LEU A 122 -9.18 12.00 15.22
N SER A 123 -10.12 12.76 14.63
CA SER A 123 -11.32 13.27 15.31
C SER A 123 -12.27 12.16 15.74
N ARG A 124 -12.26 11.01 15.04
CA ARG A 124 -13.01 9.81 15.40
C ARG A 124 -12.34 8.98 16.51
N GLY A 125 -11.17 9.39 16.95
CA GLY A 125 -10.41 8.73 18.03
C GLY A 125 -9.34 7.76 17.56
N CYS A 126 -9.03 7.70 16.25
CA CYS A 126 -7.90 6.90 15.78
C CYS A 126 -6.57 7.47 16.31
N ARG A 127 -5.64 6.57 16.62
CA ARG A 127 -4.28 6.89 17.07
C ARG A 127 -3.22 6.05 16.36
N HIS A 128 -3.64 5.04 15.64
CA HIS A 128 -2.80 4.24 14.78
C HIS A 128 -3.26 4.38 13.34
N PHE A 129 -2.35 4.68 12.44
CA PHE A 129 -2.61 4.92 11.02
C PHE A 129 -1.76 3.98 10.17
N ILE A 130 -2.42 3.14 9.37
CA ILE A 130 -1.79 2.32 8.34
C ILE A 130 -2.12 3.00 7.02
N ILE A 131 -1.11 3.54 6.34
CA ILE A 131 -1.33 4.39 5.16
C ILE A 131 -0.57 3.84 3.96
N GLY A 132 -1.29 3.41 2.92
CA GLY A 132 -0.73 3.11 1.62
C GLY A 132 -0.50 4.39 0.83
N ILE A 133 0.73 4.62 0.34
CA ILE A 133 1.09 5.83 -0.40
C ILE A 133 1.35 5.59 -1.90
N GLY A 134 0.98 4.41 -2.42
CA GLY A 134 1.06 4.08 -3.84
C GLY A 134 0.11 4.90 -4.71
N GLY A 135 0.40 5.00 -6.01
CA GLY A 135 -0.50 5.57 -7.02
C GLY A 135 -0.66 7.10 -6.99
N SER A 136 0.25 7.87 -6.41
CA SER A 136 0.14 9.33 -6.24
C SER A 136 0.14 10.12 -7.55
N ALA A 137 -0.68 11.20 -7.61
CA ALA A 137 -0.62 12.23 -8.64
C ALA A 137 0.30 13.40 -8.28
N THR A 138 0.81 13.44 -7.07
CA THR A 138 1.39 14.62 -6.41
C THR A 138 2.91 14.57 -6.35
N ASN A 139 3.53 15.75 -6.27
CA ASN A 139 4.96 15.92 -6.05
C ASN A 139 5.17 17.23 -5.25
N ASP A 140 4.51 17.30 -4.10
CA ASP A 140 4.47 18.49 -3.24
C ASP A 140 5.25 18.29 -1.93
N ALA A 141 6.10 17.25 -1.84
CA ALA A 141 6.83 16.90 -0.63
C ALA A 141 5.94 16.82 0.64
N GLY A 142 4.64 16.52 0.44
CA GLY A 142 3.65 16.39 1.50
C GLY A 142 3.18 17.70 2.14
N ILE A 143 3.55 18.88 1.60
CA ILE A 143 3.14 20.17 2.20
C ILE A 143 1.64 20.37 2.21
N GLY A 144 0.91 19.80 1.22
CA GLY A 144 -0.56 19.85 1.23
C GLY A 144 -1.14 19.11 2.44
N MET A 145 -0.73 17.87 2.66
CA MET A 145 -1.12 17.04 3.81
C MET A 145 -0.80 17.76 5.12
N LEU A 146 0.42 18.25 5.27
CA LEU A 146 0.86 18.95 6.47
C LEU A 146 0.06 20.23 6.71
N THR A 147 -0.30 20.98 5.65
CA THR A 147 -1.15 22.17 5.78
C THR A 147 -2.54 21.81 6.33
N ALA A 148 -3.16 20.73 5.86
CA ALA A 148 -4.45 20.26 6.40
C ALA A 148 -4.35 19.76 7.85
N LEU A 149 -3.15 19.40 8.31
CA LEU A 149 -2.87 18.99 9.69
C LEU A 149 -2.48 20.16 10.61
N GLY A 150 -2.48 21.41 10.10
CA GLY A 150 -2.25 22.62 10.89
C GLY A 150 -0.83 23.18 10.80
N TYR A 151 0.04 22.65 9.93
CA TYR A 151 1.32 23.30 9.63
C TYR A 151 1.11 24.49 8.69
N HIS A 152 1.83 25.57 8.94
CA HIS A 152 1.84 26.75 8.08
C HIS A 152 3.18 26.93 7.38
N PHE A 153 3.12 27.14 6.07
CA PHE A 153 4.29 27.37 5.22
C PHE A 153 4.22 28.78 4.65
N TYR A 154 5.14 29.67 5.07
CA TYR A 154 5.12 31.08 4.74
C TYR A 154 6.08 31.44 3.61
N GLN A 155 5.65 32.38 2.78
CA GLN A 155 6.46 33.07 1.76
C GLN A 155 7.17 34.28 2.37
N GLU A 156 8.06 34.95 1.58
CA GLU A 156 8.79 36.14 2.03
C GLU A 156 7.87 37.30 2.43
N ASP A 157 6.72 37.45 1.79
CA ASP A 157 5.74 38.50 2.11
C ASP A 157 4.90 38.18 3.36
N GLY A 158 5.15 37.08 4.03
CA GLY A 158 4.44 36.62 5.22
C GLY A 158 3.09 35.95 4.95
N SER A 159 2.68 35.78 3.70
CA SER A 159 1.48 35.02 3.37
C SER A 159 1.74 33.51 3.36
N CYS A 160 0.70 32.71 3.68
CA CYS A 160 0.79 31.24 3.61
C CYS A 160 0.62 30.74 2.18
N VAL A 161 1.35 29.66 1.82
CA VAL A 161 1.12 28.92 0.59
C VAL A 161 -0.12 28.03 0.69
N LYS A 162 -0.60 27.54 -0.46
CA LYS A 162 -1.80 26.67 -0.54
C LYS A 162 -1.50 25.18 -0.51
N GLY A 163 -0.22 24.77 -0.52
CA GLY A 163 0.19 23.38 -0.44
C GLY A 163 0.17 22.62 -1.78
N TYR A 164 0.41 23.30 -2.90
CA TYR A 164 0.63 22.67 -4.21
C TYR A 164 2.11 22.51 -4.51
N GLY A 165 2.46 21.58 -5.40
CA GLY A 165 3.86 21.35 -5.80
C GLY A 165 4.60 22.62 -6.23
N ARG A 166 3.94 23.54 -6.97
CA ARG A 166 4.52 24.84 -7.38
C ARG A 166 4.81 25.80 -6.20
N ASP A 167 4.28 25.54 -5.05
CA ASP A 167 4.43 26.41 -3.88
C ASP A 167 5.73 26.16 -3.12
N LEU A 168 6.35 24.96 -3.30
CA LEU A 168 7.64 24.61 -2.67
C LEU A 168 8.74 25.65 -2.90
N ALA A 169 8.78 26.25 -4.11
CA ALA A 169 9.74 27.28 -4.48
C ALA A 169 9.68 28.54 -3.61
N LYS A 170 8.55 28.79 -2.96
CA LYS A 170 8.25 30.05 -2.27
C LYS A 170 8.44 29.97 -0.76
N ILE A 171 8.54 28.77 -0.20
CA ILE A 171 8.55 28.55 1.24
C ILE A 171 9.89 29.02 1.85
N VAL A 172 9.80 29.90 2.84
CA VAL A 172 10.95 30.42 3.59
C VAL A 172 10.86 30.16 5.09
N ARG A 173 9.67 29.86 5.63
CA ARG A 173 9.45 29.60 7.05
C ARG A 173 8.36 28.55 7.25
N ILE A 174 8.56 27.70 8.25
CA ILE A 174 7.62 26.68 8.72
C ILE A 174 7.15 27.06 10.12
N ASP A 175 5.87 26.77 10.42
CA ASP A 175 5.27 27.03 11.73
C ASP A 175 4.31 25.88 12.05
N ASP A 176 4.38 25.34 13.27
CA ASP A 176 3.57 24.23 13.77
C ASP A 176 2.66 24.62 14.94
N SER A 177 2.46 25.91 15.18
CA SER A 177 1.71 26.42 16.34
C SER A 177 0.22 26.01 16.36
N GLU A 178 -0.36 25.67 15.20
CA GLU A 178 -1.75 25.22 15.07
C GLU A 178 -1.86 23.69 14.87
N VAL A 179 -0.75 22.97 14.91
CA VAL A 179 -0.74 21.50 14.79
C VAL A 179 -1.38 20.88 16.02
N SER A 180 -2.34 19.97 15.80
CA SER A 180 -3.00 19.27 16.90
C SER A 180 -1.99 18.48 17.75
N PRO A 181 -1.95 18.67 19.07
CA PRO A 181 -1.07 17.91 19.95
C PRO A 181 -1.36 16.42 19.92
N LEU A 182 -2.57 16.00 19.54
CA LEU A 182 -2.95 14.60 19.40
C LEU A 182 -2.13 13.85 18.33
N LEU A 183 -1.56 14.55 17.34
CA LEU A 183 -0.70 13.92 16.35
C LEU A 183 0.57 13.31 16.96
N LYS A 184 1.05 13.85 18.09
CA LYS A 184 2.20 13.30 18.83
C LYS A 184 1.88 11.99 19.55
N GLU A 185 0.59 11.69 19.75
CA GLU A 185 0.12 10.44 20.35
C GLU A 185 -0.11 9.35 19.29
N CYS A 186 0.03 9.70 18.01
CA CYS A 186 -0.28 8.81 16.90
C CYS A 186 0.95 8.03 16.43
N ARG A 187 0.70 6.78 16.02
CA ARG A 187 1.63 5.95 15.28
C ARG A 187 1.24 5.98 13.80
N PHE A 188 2.21 6.23 12.94
CA PHE A 188 2.05 6.22 11.48
C PHE A 188 2.92 5.13 10.87
N ASP A 189 2.29 4.08 10.34
CA ASP A 189 2.93 3.01 9.58
C ASP A 189 2.60 3.22 8.10
N ILE A 190 3.62 3.50 7.31
CA ILE A 190 3.48 3.92 5.91
C ILE A 190 3.95 2.80 4.99
N ALA A 191 3.03 2.24 4.21
CA ALA A 191 3.33 1.23 3.21
C ALA A 191 4.11 1.86 2.04
N CYS A 192 5.38 1.50 1.93
CA CYS A 192 6.32 2.06 0.98
C CYS A 192 7.22 0.97 0.39
N ASP A 193 7.00 0.63 -0.88
CA ASP A 193 7.73 -0.44 -1.58
C ASP A 193 8.87 0.10 -2.47
N VAL A 194 9.16 1.40 -2.39
CA VAL A 194 10.26 2.02 -3.14
C VAL A 194 11.32 2.56 -2.18
N THR A 195 12.56 2.57 -2.64
CA THR A 195 13.72 3.01 -1.84
C THR A 195 14.32 4.33 -2.31
N ASN A 196 13.68 5.00 -3.27
CA ASN A 196 14.17 6.24 -3.85
C ASN A 196 14.34 7.33 -2.78
N PRO A 197 15.48 8.07 -2.80
CA PRO A 197 15.66 9.25 -1.98
C PRO A 197 14.71 10.37 -2.41
N LEU A 198 14.60 11.43 -1.63
CA LEU A 198 13.72 12.54 -1.93
C LEU A 198 14.11 13.28 -3.21
N CYS A 199 15.40 13.59 -3.37
CA CYS A 199 15.95 14.42 -4.45
C CYS A 199 17.13 13.75 -5.15
N GLY A 200 17.55 14.35 -6.27
CA GLY A 200 18.66 13.90 -7.10
C GLY A 200 18.19 13.06 -8.29
N SER A 201 19.13 12.46 -9.03
CA SER A 201 18.82 11.66 -10.25
C SER A 201 17.86 10.51 -9.99
N GLU A 202 17.92 9.91 -8.81
CA GLU A 202 17.04 8.84 -8.35
C GLU A 202 15.88 9.35 -7.47
N GLY A 203 15.74 10.68 -7.36
CA GLY A 203 14.70 11.33 -6.55
C GLY A 203 13.32 11.30 -7.18
N CYS A 204 12.33 11.65 -6.37
CA CYS A 204 10.91 11.54 -6.73
C CYS A 204 10.51 12.29 -8.00
N SER A 205 11.10 13.48 -8.23
CA SER A 205 10.77 14.31 -9.39
C SER A 205 11.23 13.70 -10.70
N HIS A 206 12.45 13.13 -10.70
CA HIS A 206 13.03 12.52 -11.91
C HIS A 206 12.44 11.14 -12.20
N VAL A 207 12.28 10.30 -11.19
CA VAL A 207 11.84 8.91 -11.38
C VAL A 207 10.32 8.83 -11.58
N PHE A 208 9.54 9.51 -10.76
CA PHE A 208 8.07 9.39 -10.76
C PHE A 208 7.34 10.59 -11.37
N GLY A 209 8.04 11.70 -11.63
CA GLY A 209 7.46 12.89 -12.24
C GLY A 209 6.89 12.68 -13.63
N PRO A 210 7.55 11.96 -14.55
CA PRO A 210 7.08 11.77 -15.93
C PRO A 210 5.67 11.17 -16.03
N GLN A 211 5.36 10.13 -15.26
CA GLN A 211 4.02 9.52 -15.22
C GLN A 211 2.93 10.46 -14.70
N LYS A 212 3.32 11.48 -13.93
CA LYS A 212 2.45 12.54 -13.37
C LYS A 212 2.33 13.75 -14.30
N GLY A 213 2.99 13.70 -15.47
CA GLY A 213 2.96 14.75 -16.49
C GLY A 213 4.08 15.79 -16.38
N ALA A 214 5.16 15.51 -15.65
CA ALA A 214 6.33 16.38 -15.65
C ALA A 214 7.15 16.19 -16.93
N THR A 215 7.51 17.33 -17.57
CA THR A 215 8.60 17.33 -18.56
C THR A 215 9.97 17.25 -17.84
N PRO A 216 11.08 16.94 -18.55
CA PRO A 216 12.40 16.95 -17.94
C PRO A 216 12.74 18.28 -17.25
N GLU A 217 12.34 19.41 -17.81
CA GLU A 217 12.56 20.75 -17.25
C GLU A 217 11.75 20.97 -15.97
N ILE A 218 10.48 20.52 -15.98
CA ILE A 218 9.63 20.55 -14.76
C ILE A 218 10.23 19.66 -13.68
N ALA A 219 10.65 18.44 -14.03
CA ALA A 219 11.25 17.51 -13.07
C ALA A 219 12.52 18.09 -12.42
N ALA A 220 13.43 18.65 -13.22
CA ALA A 220 14.66 19.27 -12.71
C ALA A 220 14.36 20.48 -11.81
N ARG A 221 13.39 21.32 -12.19
CA ARG A 221 12.97 22.46 -11.36
C ARG A 221 12.38 22.00 -10.05
N MET A 222 11.44 21.04 -10.07
CA MET A 222 10.80 20.51 -8.87
C MET A 222 11.81 19.83 -7.95
N ASP A 223 12.80 19.12 -8.49
CA ASP A 223 13.86 18.50 -7.70
C ASP A 223 14.65 19.55 -6.90
N ALA A 224 15.04 20.65 -7.55
CA ALA A 224 15.73 21.76 -6.89
C ALA A 224 14.86 22.45 -5.83
N ASP A 225 13.55 22.62 -6.09
CA ASP A 225 12.61 23.24 -5.17
C ASP A 225 12.37 22.34 -3.94
N ILE A 226 12.23 21.03 -4.14
CA ILE A 226 12.12 20.02 -3.08
C ILE A 226 13.40 19.96 -2.23
N ALA A 227 14.58 20.00 -2.86
CA ALA A 227 15.86 19.98 -2.13
C ALA A 227 15.99 21.19 -1.19
N ARG A 228 15.56 22.39 -1.64
CA ARG A 228 15.55 23.60 -0.79
C ARG A 228 14.57 23.47 0.36
N PHE A 229 13.36 22.98 0.07
CA PHE A 229 12.34 22.72 1.10
C PHE A 229 12.83 21.68 2.11
N ALA A 230 13.46 20.60 1.66
CA ALA A 230 14.00 19.57 2.55
C ALA A 230 15.03 20.15 3.52
N ALA A 231 15.98 20.97 3.02
CA ALA A 231 16.97 21.61 3.86
C ALA A 231 16.35 22.57 4.91
N LEU A 232 15.22 23.21 4.59
CA LEU A 232 14.46 24.02 5.54
C LEU A 232 13.75 23.13 6.57
N ALA A 233 13.06 22.08 6.13
CA ALA A 233 12.32 21.14 6.96
C ALA A 233 13.23 20.38 7.94
N GLU A 234 14.40 19.92 7.47
CA GLU A 234 15.40 19.25 8.31
C GLU A 234 15.96 20.17 9.41
N ARG A 235 16.19 21.43 9.09
CA ARG A 235 16.59 22.43 10.12
C ARG A 235 15.48 22.71 11.12
N PHE A 236 14.22 22.76 10.67
CA PHE A 236 13.05 23.01 11.52
C PHE A 236 12.82 21.83 12.49
N THR A 237 12.88 20.61 12.00
CA THR A 237 12.56 19.40 12.79
C THR A 237 13.77 18.79 13.51
N GLY A 238 14.99 19.12 13.08
CA GLY A 238 16.24 18.51 13.57
C GLY A 238 16.50 17.10 13.02
N LYS A 239 15.75 16.65 11.99
CA LYS A 239 15.86 15.29 11.41
C LYS A 239 16.41 15.35 10.00
N ALA A 240 17.49 14.61 9.71
CA ALA A 240 18.05 14.45 8.37
C ALA A 240 17.36 13.26 7.67
N ALA A 241 16.47 13.51 6.74
CA ALA A 241 15.60 12.50 6.15
C ALA A 241 15.56 12.46 4.62
N ALA A 242 16.14 13.45 3.93
CA ALA A 242 16.07 13.50 2.46
C ALA A 242 16.70 12.29 1.75
N LEU A 243 17.67 11.63 2.38
CA LEU A 243 18.39 10.49 1.82
C LEU A 243 17.94 9.13 2.36
N ILE A 244 16.96 9.07 3.28
CA ILE A 244 16.48 7.78 3.76
C ILE A 244 15.77 7.02 2.62
N PRO A 245 15.86 5.67 2.59
CA PRO A 245 15.12 4.87 1.64
C PRO A 245 13.62 5.14 1.75
N GLY A 246 12.97 5.44 0.61
CA GLY A 246 11.55 5.73 0.56
C GLY A 246 11.16 7.20 0.81
N ALA A 247 12.09 8.09 1.14
CA ALA A 247 11.80 9.52 1.30
C ALA A 247 11.13 10.13 0.06
N GLY A 248 11.51 9.69 -1.14
CA GLY A 248 10.92 10.10 -2.41
C GLY A 248 9.58 9.46 -2.74
N ALA A 249 9.12 8.48 -1.98
CA ALA A 249 7.86 7.83 -2.26
C ALA A 249 6.71 8.85 -2.32
N ALA A 250 5.80 8.63 -3.28
CA ALA A 250 4.61 9.45 -3.49
C ALA A 250 4.90 10.97 -3.58
N GLY A 251 6.01 11.34 -4.26
CA GLY A 251 6.36 12.75 -4.47
C GLY A 251 6.79 13.46 -3.19
N GLY A 252 7.44 12.73 -2.29
CA GLY A 252 7.99 13.23 -1.02
C GLY A 252 7.06 13.06 0.19
N LEU A 253 5.93 12.34 0.05
CA LEU A 253 5.12 11.97 1.22
C LEU A 253 5.90 11.12 2.22
N GLY A 254 6.76 10.18 1.74
CA GLY A 254 7.63 9.41 2.61
C GLY A 254 8.50 10.30 3.50
N PHE A 255 9.12 11.34 2.91
CA PHE A 255 9.86 12.36 3.64
C PHE A 255 8.98 13.10 4.66
N ALA A 256 7.79 13.55 4.25
CA ALA A 256 6.89 14.30 5.12
C ALA A 256 6.46 13.48 6.33
N PHE A 257 6.02 12.25 6.14
CA PHE A 257 5.62 11.37 7.25
C PHE A 257 6.78 11.14 8.22
N HIS A 258 7.95 10.77 7.69
CA HIS A 258 9.11 10.50 8.55
C HIS A 258 9.57 11.74 9.32
N THR A 259 9.65 12.89 8.64
CA THR A 259 10.26 14.11 9.18
C THR A 259 9.34 14.82 10.17
N PHE A 260 8.03 14.94 9.87
CA PHE A 260 7.08 15.74 10.64
C PHE A 260 6.19 14.92 11.59
N LEU A 261 5.95 13.65 11.27
CA LEU A 261 4.96 12.81 11.98
C LEU A 261 5.57 11.55 12.60
N ASP A 262 6.90 11.40 12.63
CA ASP A 262 7.61 10.22 13.12
C ASP A 262 7.17 8.90 12.45
N GLY A 263 6.69 9.00 11.19
CA GLY A 263 6.18 7.86 10.44
C GLY A 263 7.27 6.84 10.08
N SER A 264 6.95 5.57 10.21
CA SER A 264 7.78 4.44 9.83
C SER A 264 7.49 4.04 8.39
N LEU A 265 8.51 4.05 7.51
CA LEU A 265 8.39 3.57 6.13
C LEU A 265 8.71 2.07 6.11
N THR A 266 7.75 1.25 5.72
CA THR A 266 7.85 -0.22 5.79
C THR A 266 7.24 -0.82 4.52
N PRO A 267 7.80 -1.92 3.97
CA PRO A 267 7.16 -2.61 2.85
C PRO A 267 5.70 -2.95 3.13
N GLY A 268 4.83 -2.70 2.15
CA GLY A 268 3.37 -2.82 2.34
C GLY A 268 2.95 -4.20 2.83
N ILE A 269 3.53 -5.25 2.26
CA ILE A 269 3.24 -6.62 2.70
C ILE A 269 3.60 -6.87 4.18
N THR A 270 4.69 -6.30 4.66
CA THR A 270 5.09 -6.46 6.08
C THR A 270 4.05 -5.85 7.00
N LEU A 271 3.59 -4.63 6.70
CA LEU A 271 2.53 -3.96 7.48
C LEU A 271 1.22 -4.74 7.46
N VAL A 272 0.85 -5.29 6.30
CA VAL A 272 -0.37 -6.10 6.18
C VAL A 272 -0.27 -7.36 7.03
N LEU A 273 0.84 -8.11 6.93
CA LEU A 273 1.06 -9.34 7.70
C LEU A 273 1.06 -9.10 9.21
N GLU A 274 1.62 -7.97 9.66
CA GLU A 274 1.56 -7.53 11.06
C GLU A 274 0.12 -7.20 11.48
N ALA A 275 -0.60 -6.41 10.67
CA ALA A 275 -1.96 -5.97 10.97
C ALA A 275 -2.95 -7.12 11.10
N ILE A 276 -2.80 -8.17 10.28
CA ILE A 276 -3.67 -9.36 10.32
C ILE A 276 -3.23 -10.41 11.35
N HIS A 277 -2.14 -10.20 12.06
CA HIS A 277 -1.60 -11.11 13.08
C HIS A 277 -1.39 -12.56 12.61
N ILE A 278 -1.08 -12.76 11.33
CA ILE A 278 -0.92 -14.10 10.74
C ILE A 278 0.22 -14.90 11.40
N ALA A 279 1.24 -14.21 11.93
CA ALA A 279 2.37 -14.82 12.61
C ALA A 279 1.95 -15.69 13.81
N ASP A 280 0.82 -15.39 14.46
CA ASP A 280 0.31 -16.15 15.60
C ASP A 280 -0.24 -17.53 15.18
N ALA A 281 -0.73 -17.66 13.97
CA ALA A 281 -1.30 -18.90 13.43
C ALA A 281 -0.26 -19.82 12.77
N LEU A 282 0.83 -19.26 12.25
CA LEU A 282 1.84 -19.98 11.45
C LEU A 282 2.58 -21.10 12.19
N PRO A 283 2.98 -20.98 13.49
CA PRO A 283 3.77 -22.01 14.16
C PRO A 283 3.13 -23.41 14.20
N SER A 284 1.82 -23.49 14.04
CA SER A 284 1.07 -24.75 14.02
C SER A 284 0.57 -25.13 12.63
N ALA A 285 1.01 -24.45 11.58
CA ALA A 285 0.59 -24.72 10.20
C ALA A 285 1.38 -25.89 9.60
N ASP A 286 0.68 -26.83 8.98
CA ASP A 286 1.25 -27.90 8.14
C ASP A 286 1.44 -27.41 6.70
N LEU A 287 0.52 -26.54 6.24
CA LEU A 287 0.46 -26.01 4.89
C LEU A 287 0.11 -24.52 4.91
N VAL A 288 0.83 -23.74 4.15
CA VAL A 288 0.47 -22.36 3.80
C VAL A 288 0.15 -22.28 2.32
N ILE A 289 -0.99 -21.71 1.99
CA ILE A 289 -1.42 -21.44 0.60
C ILE A 289 -1.48 -19.92 0.43
N THR A 290 -0.69 -19.41 -0.51
CA THR A 290 -0.68 -18.00 -0.93
C THR A 290 -0.86 -17.92 -2.44
N GLY A 291 -0.84 -16.73 -3.01
CA GLY A 291 -0.92 -16.55 -4.46
C GLY A 291 -1.42 -15.17 -4.85
N GLU A 292 -1.49 -14.96 -6.16
CA GLU A 292 -1.90 -13.71 -6.80
C GLU A 292 -2.39 -13.94 -8.23
N GLY A 293 -2.91 -12.90 -8.90
CA GLY A 293 -3.40 -13.01 -10.28
C GLY A 293 -2.31 -13.34 -11.30
N ARG A 294 -1.11 -12.76 -11.17
CA ARG A 294 0.03 -13.00 -12.06
C ARG A 294 1.33 -13.05 -11.29
N MET A 295 2.01 -14.15 -11.38
CA MET A 295 3.32 -14.35 -10.78
C MET A 295 4.43 -14.08 -11.79
N ASP A 296 5.35 -13.17 -11.45
CA ASP A 296 6.47 -12.74 -12.29
C ASP A 296 7.71 -12.42 -11.42
N HIS A 297 8.75 -11.81 -12.01
CA HIS A 297 9.96 -11.43 -11.29
C HIS A 297 9.69 -10.43 -10.15
N GLN A 298 8.68 -9.58 -10.27
CA GLN A 298 8.33 -8.64 -9.19
C GLN A 298 7.80 -9.36 -7.95
N THR A 299 7.15 -10.52 -8.14
CA THR A 299 6.72 -11.37 -7.02
C THR A 299 7.93 -11.80 -6.17
N ALA A 300 9.02 -12.21 -6.82
CA ALA A 300 10.27 -12.58 -6.14
C ALA A 300 10.95 -11.41 -5.42
N MET A 301 10.69 -10.18 -5.83
CA MET A 301 11.22 -8.97 -5.16
C MET A 301 10.52 -8.62 -3.85
N GLY A 302 9.65 -9.48 -3.31
CA GLY A 302 9.05 -9.32 -1.99
C GLY A 302 7.59 -8.88 -1.99
N LYS A 303 6.84 -9.11 -3.08
CA LYS A 303 5.39 -8.92 -3.08
C LYS A 303 4.67 -9.91 -2.16
N ALA A 304 3.36 -9.75 -2.07
CA ALA A 304 2.50 -10.46 -1.12
C ALA A 304 2.77 -11.97 -1.01
N PRO A 305 2.83 -12.78 -2.08
CA PRO A 305 3.06 -14.22 -1.93
C PRO A 305 4.41 -14.57 -1.31
N VAL A 306 5.48 -13.88 -1.71
CA VAL A 306 6.83 -14.09 -1.17
C VAL A 306 6.93 -13.60 0.27
N GLY A 307 6.30 -12.47 0.61
CA GLY A 307 6.25 -11.99 2.00
C GLY A 307 5.60 -13.01 2.95
N VAL A 308 4.47 -13.59 2.54
CA VAL A 308 3.80 -14.69 3.29
C VAL A 308 4.72 -15.89 3.43
N ALA A 309 5.34 -16.34 2.34
CA ALA A 309 6.21 -17.52 2.34
C ALA A 309 7.42 -17.34 3.26
N GLN A 310 8.10 -16.21 3.19
CA GLN A 310 9.24 -15.90 4.04
C GLN A 310 8.84 -15.84 5.51
N LEU A 311 7.69 -15.26 5.85
CA LEU A 311 7.18 -15.25 7.21
C LEU A 311 6.86 -16.68 7.67
N ALA A 312 6.19 -17.49 6.84
CA ALA A 312 5.89 -18.88 7.13
C ALA A 312 7.15 -19.69 7.43
N LYS A 313 8.19 -19.57 6.59
CA LYS A 313 9.46 -20.29 6.80
C LYS A 313 10.22 -19.82 8.05
N ARG A 314 10.06 -18.56 8.48
CA ARG A 314 10.62 -18.08 9.76
C ARG A 314 9.88 -18.64 10.97
N CYS A 315 8.54 -18.70 10.92
CA CYS A 315 7.71 -19.14 12.05
C CYS A 315 7.57 -20.66 12.13
N ALA A 316 7.56 -21.34 11.01
CA ALA A 316 7.38 -22.79 10.86
C ALA A 316 8.28 -23.31 9.71
N PRO A 317 9.58 -23.56 9.92
CA PRO A 317 10.52 -23.92 8.85
C PRO A 317 10.15 -25.20 8.08
N SER A 318 9.46 -26.14 8.71
CA SER A 318 9.00 -27.40 8.12
C SER A 318 7.67 -27.30 7.38
N CYS A 319 6.95 -26.17 7.53
CA CYS A 319 5.67 -25.95 6.87
C CYS A 319 5.85 -25.91 5.36
N ARG A 320 5.00 -26.61 4.63
CA ARG A 320 4.94 -26.50 3.18
C ARG A 320 4.27 -25.19 2.79
N THR A 321 4.85 -24.46 1.84
CA THR A 321 4.29 -23.21 1.34
C THR A 321 4.11 -23.31 -0.17
N ILE A 322 2.88 -23.22 -0.63
CA ILE A 322 2.54 -23.27 -2.07
C ILE A 322 1.88 -21.97 -2.50
N ALA A 323 2.06 -21.62 -3.78
CA ALA A 323 1.39 -20.50 -4.39
C ALA A 323 0.44 -20.92 -5.51
N LEU A 324 -0.76 -20.33 -5.56
CA LEU A 324 -1.71 -20.48 -6.66
C LEU A 324 -1.78 -19.16 -7.40
N CYS A 325 -1.62 -19.18 -8.72
CA CYS A 325 -1.64 -17.95 -9.51
C CYS A 325 -2.51 -18.08 -10.76
N GLY A 326 -3.07 -16.97 -11.23
CA GLY A 326 -3.82 -16.95 -12.48
C GLY A 326 -2.94 -17.41 -13.64
N CYS A 327 -1.78 -16.78 -13.79
CA CYS A 327 -0.74 -17.19 -14.73
C CYS A 327 0.66 -16.96 -14.13
N ALA A 328 1.66 -17.63 -14.68
CA ALA A 328 3.07 -17.50 -14.30
C ALA A 328 3.90 -17.09 -15.53
N ALA A 329 4.73 -16.06 -15.36
CA ALA A 329 5.75 -15.71 -16.34
C ALA A 329 6.94 -16.68 -16.26
N GLU A 330 7.84 -16.63 -17.23
CA GLU A 330 9.02 -17.49 -17.27
C GLU A 330 9.91 -17.31 -16.02
N GLU A 331 10.04 -16.07 -15.56
CA GLU A 331 10.85 -15.70 -14.40
C GLU A 331 10.20 -16.06 -13.04
N ALA A 332 8.95 -16.50 -13.04
CA ALA A 332 8.21 -16.86 -11.81
C ALA A 332 8.92 -17.94 -10.98
N ALA A 333 9.72 -18.82 -11.63
CA ALA A 333 10.47 -19.87 -10.95
C ALA A 333 11.41 -19.36 -9.85
N SER A 334 11.85 -18.10 -9.93
CA SER A 334 12.70 -17.47 -8.90
C SER A 334 12.04 -17.39 -7.52
N VAL A 335 10.71 -17.45 -7.43
CA VAL A 335 10.01 -17.43 -6.12
C VAL A 335 10.34 -18.64 -5.24
N ASN A 336 10.80 -19.75 -5.85
CA ASN A 336 11.20 -20.93 -5.10
C ASN A 336 12.45 -20.69 -4.23
N GLU A 337 13.29 -19.74 -4.61
CA GLU A 337 14.46 -19.32 -3.82
C GLU A 337 14.06 -18.44 -2.62
N HIS A 338 12.80 -17.99 -2.59
CA HIS A 338 12.26 -17.05 -1.59
C HIS A 338 11.21 -17.67 -0.66
N GLY A 339 11.19 -19.01 -0.53
CA GLY A 339 10.38 -19.73 0.46
C GLY A 339 9.08 -20.32 -0.05
N ILE A 340 8.74 -20.17 -1.33
CA ILE A 340 7.63 -20.87 -1.97
C ILE A 340 8.16 -22.23 -2.45
N ASP A 341 7.65 -23.33 -1.88
CA ASP A 341 8.12 -24.69 -2.23
C ASP A 341 7.65 -25.12 -3.63
N ALA A 342 6.45 -24.70 -4.03
CA ALA A 342 5.91 -24.92 -5.38
C ALA A 342 4.85 -23.88 -5.74
N TYR A 343 4.68 -23.56 -7.03
CA TYR A 343 3.59 -22.73 -7.51
C TYR A 343 2.82 -23.41 -8.63
N PHE A 344 1.52 -23.10 -8.73
CA PHE A 344 0.60 -23.75 -9.66
C PHE A 344 -0.27 -22.68 -10.36
N PRO A 345 -0.10 -22.48 -11.69
CA PRO A 345 -1.08 -21.73 -12.47
C PRO A 345 -2.44 -22.42 -12.44
N ILE A 346 -3.52 -21.65 -12.31
CA ILE A 346 -4.88 -22.21 -12.23
C ILE A 346 -5.59 -22.31 -13.58
N LEU A 347 -5.00 -21.79 -14.66
CA LEU A 347 -5.56 -21.95 -16.01
C LEU A 347 -5.29 -23.39 -16.51
N HIS A 348 -6.37 -24.12 -16.78
CA HIS A 348 -6.30 -25.52 -17.20
C HIS A 348 -6.32 -25.70 -18.72
N GLU A 349 -6.79 -24.70 -19.44
CA GLU A 349 -6.89 -24.67 -20.91
C GLU A 349 -6.56 -23.30 -21.46
N ALA A 350 -6.28 -23.23 -22.75
CA ALA A 350 -6.05 -21.96 -23.44
C ALA A 350 -7.39 -21.22 -23.62
N MET A 351 -7.46 -20.00 -23.10
CA MET A 351 -8.60 -19.12 -23.22
C MET A 351 -8.13 -17.67 -23.35
N ASP A 352 -8.97 -16.76 -23.77
CA ASP A 352 -8.61 -15.36 -23.79
C ASP A 352 -8.61 -14.74 -22.38
N ALA A 353 -8.01 -13.54 -22.26
CA ALA A 353 -7.87 -12.88 -20.98
C ALA A 353 -9.21 -12.48 -20.36
N GLU A 354 -10.20 -12.12 -21.16
CA GLU A 354 -11.54 -11.71 -20.69
C GLU A 354 -12.26 -12.92 -20.08
N GLU A 355 -12.24 -14.07 -20.74
CA GLU A 355 -12.79 -15.32 -20.22
C GLU A 355 -12.06 -15.79 -18.99
N ALA A 356 -10.72 -15.77 -18.99
CA ALA A 356 -9.89 -16.17 -17.85
C ALA A 356 -10.16 -15.34 -16.59
N MET A 357 -10.52 -14.07 -16.75
CA MET A 357 -10.83 -13.14 -15.65
C MET A 357 -12.28 -13.16 -15.19
N ARG A 358 -13.12 -14.00 -15.76
CA ARG A 358 -14.51 -14.18 -15.27
C ARG A 358 -14.48 -14.82 -13.89
N LYS A 359 -15.26 -14.26 -12.96
CA LYS A 359 -15.32 -14.73 -11.55
C LYS A 359 -15.67 -16.20 -11.43
N ASP A 360 -16.63 -16.69 -12.21
CA ASP A 360 -17.07 -18.09 -12.22
C ASP A 360 -15.97 -19.04 -12.73
N VAL A 361 -15.28 -18.67 -13.80
CA VAL A 361 -14.17 -19.45 -14.39
C VAL A 361 -12.99 -19.51 -13.41
N THR A 362 -12.55 -18.38 -12.90
CA THR A 362 -11.45 -18.33 -11.93
C THR A 362 -11.77 -19.12 -10.66
N THR A 363 -12.99 -19.02 -10.13
CA THR A 363 -13.42 -19.77 -8.94
C THR A 363 -13.40 -21.28 -9.21
N ALA A 364 -13.90 -21.74 -10.37
CA ALA A 364 -13.89 -23.15 -10.75
C ALA A 364 -12.46 -23.68 -10.89
N ASN A 365 -11.61 -22.96 -11.60
CA ASN A 365 -10.20 -23.31 -11.81
C ASN A 365 -9.41 -23.38 -10.50
N LEU A 366 -9.59 -22.38 -9.63
CA LEU A 366 -8.94 -22.33 -8.31
C LEU A 366 -9.35 -23.55 -7.46
N ARG A 367 -10.66 -23.86 -7.40
CA ARG A 367 -11.19 -25.03 -6.70
C ARG A 367 -10.61 -26.35 -7.24
N GLN A 368 -10.55 -26.49 -8.56
CA GLN A 368 -10.02 -27.69 -9.21
C GLN A 368 -8.53 -27.84 -8.93
N THR A 369 -7.73 -26.77 -9.09
CA THR A 369 -6.28 -26.80 -8.87
C THR A 369 -5.96 -27.20 -7.43
N VAL A 370 -6.56 -26.50 -6.43
CA VAL A 370 -6.29 -26.84 -5.02
C VAL A 370 -6.71 -28.27 -4.69
N THR A 371 -7.80 -28.77 -5.24
CA THR A 371 -8.24 -30.15 -5.04
C THR A 371 -7.21 -31.17 -5.57
N GLN A 372 -6.59 -30.91 -6.72
CA GLN A 372 -5.56 -31.80 -7.26
C GLN A 372 -4.25 -31.72 -6.47
N VAL A 373 -3.85 -30.52 -6.08
CA VAL A 373 -2.63 -30.33 -5.26
C VAL A 373 -2.77 -31.06 -3.92
N LEU A 374 -3.92 -30.93 -3.25
CA LEU A 374 -4.16 -31.60 -1.97
C LEU A 374 -4.10 -33.13 -2.07
N ARG A 375 -4.45 -33.74 -3.21
CA ARG A 375 -4.32 -35.19 -3.43
C ARG A 375 -2.87 -35.67 -3.43
N LEU A 376 -1.91 -34.78 -3.65
CA LEU A 376 -0.48 -35.09 -3.64
C LEU A 376 0.16 -34.88 -2.27
N ILE A 377 -0.41 -34.01 -1.45
CA ILE A 377 0.26 -33.56 -0.21
C ILE A 377 -0.51 -33.93 1.06
N HIS A 378 -1.77 -34.32 0.93
CA HIS A 378 -2.61 -34.75 2.06
C HIS A 378 -2.54 -36.29 2.16
N ASP A 379 -2.01 -36.80 3.25
CA ASP A 379 -1.95 -38.25 3.55
C ASP A 379 -3.30 -38.76 4.09
#